data_ce4e52e00c035cb1d3f6b6ef76ab00de
#
_entry.id   ce4e52e00c035cb1d3f6b6ef76ab00de
#
_cell.length_a   1.000
_cell.length_b   1.000
_cell.length_c   1.000
_cell.angle_alpha   90.00
_cell.angle_beta   90.00
_cell.angle_gamma   90.00
#
_symmetry.space_group_name_H-M   'P 1'
#
loop_
_entity.id
_entity.type
_entity.pdbx_description
1 polymer ?
#
loop_
_entity_poly.entity_id
_entity_poly.type
_entity_poly.pdbx_seq_one_letter_code
_entity_poly.pdbx_strand_id
1 'polypeptide(L)'
;MRFAAVLALTLMPLTDLGADRASSCDRACLESILDQYLSAILEHDPAAAPLAGSYRHTENAINVPLGKGVWQSVTGLGKVQRRYIDPVSSQAAYYGIVDESGKLAIVTARLRVEDRAITEAEWYIARDGDPGLPGAKPPNSWNPDSLTATPPPERVLPPAKRLPRATMLAIVNSYFDGITSHDGTVVRAHPGCNRYENGTRVTGRRGGVGDDCVSGFANFNLANVAGRRVGFVDEEAGVVLGMAVFIRRAGSPVPRNAFSEWFWIEDGKIRNIWTAMYYPGPERPVPNWPPFEGNFPLPAGVIPAPAPQAQ
;
A
#
# COMPACT_ATOMS: atom_id res chain seq x y z
N MET A 1 7.12 80.83 26.62
CA MET A 1 8.07 79.86 26.00
C MET A 1 7.57 78.43 26.24
N ARG A 2 7.02 77.76 25.22
CA ARG A 2 6.54 76.37 25.30
C ARG A 2 7.56 75.51 24.56
N PHE A 3 8.23 74.65 25.29
CA PHE A 3 9.11 73.65 24.69
C PHE A 3 8.26 72.41 24.23
N ALA A 4 8.30 72.14 22.95
CA ALA A 4 7.75 70.92 22.41
C ALA A 4 8.85 69.84 22.42
N ALA A 5 8.61 68.78 23.14
CA ALA A 5 9.48 67.58 23.10
C ALA A 5 9.06 66.67 21.89
N VAL A 6 10.01 66.50 20.98
CA VAL A 6 9.86 65.55 19.85
C VAL A 6 10.31 64.17 20.32
N LEU A 7 9.38 63.25 20.40
CA LEU A 7 9.65 61.85 20.69
C LEU A 7 10.05 61.12 19.38
N ALA A 8 11.32 60.76 19.25
CA ALA A 8 11.81 59.97 18.13
C ALA A 8 11.50 58.47 18.37
N LEU A 9 10.59 57.93 17.59
CA LEU A 9 10.28 56.50 17.56
C LEU A 9 11.34 55.79 16.71
N THR A 10 12.25 55.04 17.32
CA THR A 10 13.20 54.15 16.63
C THR A 10 12.48 52.88 16.25
N LEU A 11 12.21 52.68 14.96
CA LEU A 11 11.80 51.38 14.39
C LEU A 11 12.99 50.44 14.45
N MET A 12 12.93 49.44 15.32
CA MET A 12 13.81 48.26 15.23
C MET A 12 13.39 47.37 14.05
N PRO A 13 14.33 46.92 13.20
CA PRO A 13 13.99 45.96 12.18
C PRO A 13 13.61 44.63 12.88
N LEU A 14 12.43 44.09 12.56
CA LEU A 14 12.07 42.69 12.83
C LEU A 14 13.04 41.83 12.04
N THR A 15 14.04 41.27 12.73
CA THR A 15 14.79 40.14 12.19
C THR A 15 13.80 38.98 12.04
N ASP A 16 13.50 38.67 10.80
CA ASP A 16 12.79 37.46 10.40
C ASP A 16 13.61 36.26 10.93
N LEU A 17 13.19 35.72 12.07
CA LEU A 17 13.63 34.41 12.53
C LEU A 17 13.08 33.44 11.53
N GLY A 18 13.84 33.21 10.44
CA GLY A 18 13.63 32.11 9.53
C GLY A 18 13.58 30.85 10.39
N ALA A 19 12.37 30.40 10.71
CA ALA A 19 12.17 29.03 11.17
C ALA A 19 12.84 28.16 10.11
N ASP A 20 13.95 27.53 10.46
CA ASP A 20 14.52 26.43 9.72
C ASP A 20 13.34 25.46 9.46
N ARG A 21 12.73 25.55 8.29
CA ARG A 21 11.89 24.48 7.77
C ARG A 21 12.83 23.30 7.69
N ALA A 22 12.70 22.37 8.64
CA ALA A 22 13.31 21.06 8.54
C ALA A 22 13.17 20.66 7.08
N SER A 23 14.30 20.44 6.39
CA SER A 23 14.32 20.31 4.94
C SER A 23 13.45 19.11 4.60
N SER A 24 12.29 19.37 4.00
CA SER A 24 11.37 18.32 3.59
C SER A 24 12.13 17.33 2.71
N CYS A 25 12.05 16.03 3.03
CA CYS A 25 12.70 15.00 2.24
C CYS A 25 11.98 14.93 0.90
N ASP A 26 12.63 15.41 -0.16
CA ASP A 26 12.10 15.37 -1.52
C ASP A 26 12.15 13.95 -2.11
N ARG A 27 11.76 13.81 -3.38
CA ARG A 27 11.75 12.51 -4.07
C ARG A 27 13.11 11.81 -4.00
N ALA A 28 14.19 12.50 -4.32
CA ALA A 28 15.53 11.92 -4.34
C ALA A 28 16.01 11.50 -2.94
N CYS A 29 15.69 12.30 -1.94
CA CYS A 29 15.93 11.98 -0.53
C CYS A 29 15.17 10.72 -0.11
N LEU A 30 13.87 10.61 -0.41
CA LEU A 30 13.06 9.44 -0.07
C LEU A 30 13.51 8.17 -0.80
N GLU A 31 13.91 8.29 -2.06
CA GLU A 31 14.46 7.20 -2.85
C GLU A 31 15.77 6.69 -2.25
N SER A 32 16.67 7.60 -1.87
CA SER A 32 17.93 7.26 -1.19
C SER A 32 17.68 6.57 0.15
N ILE A 33 16.69 7.01 0.94
CA ILE A 33 16.33 6.37 2.21
C ILE A 33 15.77 4.97 1.99
N LEU A 34 14.94 4.78 0.95
CA LEU A 34 14.43 3.45 0.59
C LEU A 34 15.57 2.51 0.20
N ASP A 35 16.51 2.97 -0.61
CA ASP A 35 17.65 2.17 -1.05
C ASP A 35 18.58 1.81 0.12
N GLN A 36 18.85 2.75 1.03
CA GLN A 36 19.60 2.48 2.25
C GLN A 36 18.90 1.43 3.13
N TYR A 37 17.58 1.55 3.28
CA TYR A 37 16.80 0.57 4.03
C TYR A 37 16.85 -0.82 3.41
N LEU A 38 16.68 -0.93 2.09
CA LEU A 38 16.76 -2.22 1.39
C LEU A 38 18.18 -2.81 1.49
N SER A 39 19.23 -2.00 1.37
CA SER A 39 20.61 -2.45 1.56
C SER A 39 20.84 -2.99 2.97
N ALA A 40 20.41 -2.26 3.99
CA ALA A 40 20.51 -2.68 5.38
C ALA A 40 19.75 -3.99 5.68
N ILE A 41 18.59 -4.21 5.04
CA ILE A 41 17.88 -5.50 5.08
C ILE A 41 18.75 -6.63 4.52
N LEU A 42 19.38 -6.42 3.35
CA LEU A 42 20.24 -7.43 2.71
C LEU A 42 21.50 -7.73 3.52
N GLU A 43 22.00 -6.74 4.23
CA GLU A 43 23.16 -6.86 5.13
C GLU A 43 22.76 -7.44 6.51
N HIS A 44 21.46 -7.63 6.78
CA HIS A 44 20.90 -8.04 8.06
C HIS A 44 21.31 -7.11 9.22
N ASP A 45 21.61 -5.84 8.91
CA ASP A 45 22.07 -4.84 9.86
C ASP A 45 21.08 -3.67 10.02
N PRO A 46 20.17 -3.70 11.01
CA PRO A 46 19.28 -2.59 11.27
C PRO A 46 19.98 -1.26 11.60
N ALA A 47 21.23 -1.30 12.07
CA ALA A 47 21.98 -0.09 12.41
C ALA A 47 22.48 0.66 11.15
N ALA A 48 22.54 0.00 10.00
CA ALA A 48 22.90 0.61 8.72
C ALA A 48 21.73 1.40 8.10
N ALA A 49 20.49 1.22 8.57
CA ALA A 49 19.34 1.98 8.09
C ALA A 49 19.08 3.24 8.93
N PRO A 50 18.61 4.34 8.32
CA PRO A 50 18.28 5.57 9.04
C PRO A 50 16.97 5.44 9.82
N LEU A 51 16.95 4.59 10.85
CA LEU A 51 15.75 4.32 11.67
C LEU A 51 15.59 5.37 12.77
N ALA A 52 14.36 5.83 12.97
CA ALA A 52 14.00 6.66 14.12
C ALA A 52 13.98 5.83 15.41
N GLY A 53 14.19 6.47 16.57
CA GLY A 53 14.06 5.80 17.86
C GLY A 53 12.66 5.23 18.13
N SER A 54 11.63 5.77 17.46
CA SER A 54 10.24 5.30 17.53
C SER A 54 9.88 4.31 16.41
N TYR A 55 10.87 3.78 15.68
CA TYR A 55 10.64 2.89 14.55
C TYR A 55 9.73 1.71 14.89
N ARG A 56 8.73 1.49 14.03
CA ARG A 56 7.83 0.34 14.10
C ARG A 56 7.91 -0.47 12.82
N HIS A 57 7.95 -1.80 12.98
CA HIS A 57 7.98 -2.75 11.88
C HIS A 57 6.77 -3.69 11.95
N THR A 58 6.07 -3.84 10.82
CA THR A 58 5.00 -4.84 10.68
C THR A 58 5.23 -5.71 9.46
N GLU A 59 4.88 -7.00 9.58
CA GLU A 59 4.80 -7.94 8.47
C GLU A 59 3.40 -8.52 8.42
N ASN A 60 2.75 -8.46 7.24
CA ASN A 60 1.39 -8.94 7.04
C ASN A 60 0.40 -8.38 8.09
N ALA A 61 0.55 -7.09 8.40
CA ALA A 61 -0.22 -6.37 9.41
C ALA A 61 -0.08 -6.92 10.85
N ILE A 62 1.06 -7.51 11.19
CA ILE A 62 1.40 -8.00 12.52
C ILE A 62 2.72 -7.35 12.95
N ASN A 63 2.80 -6.83 14.18
CA ASN A 63 4.03 -6.23 14.71
C ASN A 63 5.15 -7.27 14.81
N VAL A 64 6.34 -6.90 14.32
CA VAL A 64 7.55 -7.72 14.35
C VAL A 64 8.66 -6.95 15.05
N PRO A 65 9.39 -7.56 16.01
CA PRO A 65 10.53 -6.90 16.65
C PRO A 65 11.62 -6.52 15.63
N LEU A 66 12.32 -5.41 15.89
CA LEU A 66 13.47 -4.99 15.08
C LEU A 66 14.52 -6.11 14.99
N GLY A 67 15.08 -6.31 13.82
CA GLY A 67 16.04 -7.37 13.54
C GLY A 67 15.43 -8.77 13.40
N LYS A 68 14.10 -8.87 13.35
CA LYS A 68 13.37 -10.13 13.08
C LYS A 68 12.62 -10.07 11.76
N GLY A 69 12.05 -11.20 11.35
CA GLY A 69 11.30 -11.30 10.10
C GLY A 69 12.17 -11.05 8.87
N VAL A 70 11.81 -10.11 8.00
CA VAL A 70 12.56 -9.78 6.77
C VAL A 70 14.01 -9.39 7.04
N TRP A 71 14.33 -8.83 8.21
CA TRP A 71 15.70 -8.55 8.62
C TRP A 71 16.57 -9.80 8.75
N GLN A 72 15.97 -10.97 8.88
CA GLN A 72 16.70 -12.25 8.98
C GLN A 72 16.52 -13.11 7.73
N SER A 73 15.38 -12.95 7.00
CA SER A 73 15.04 -13.88 5.93
C SER A 73 15.44 -13.38 4.54
N VAL A 74 15.41 -12.07 4.28
CA VAL A 74 15.67 -11.53 2.95
C VAL A 74 17.18 -11.48 2.68
N THR A 75 17.60 -12.18 1.62
CA THR A 75 19.01 -12.31 1.22
C THR A 75 19.31 -11.73 -0.16
N GLY A 76 18.27 -11.27 -0.89
CA GLY A 76 18.45 -10.69 -2.21
C GLY A 76 17.17 -9.99 -2.73
N LEU A 77 17.36 -9.07 -3.68
CA LEU A 77 16.27 -8.51 -4.47
C LEU A 77 16.13 -9.32 -5.76
N GLY A 78 14.88 -9.69 -6.10
CA GLY A 78 14.58 -10.46 -7.30
C GLY A 78 14.55 -9.63 -8.58
N LYS A 79 14.06 -10.23 -9.67
CA LYS A 79 14.05 -9.61 -11.00
C LYS A 79 13.07 -8.45 -11.14
N VAL A 80 11.99 -8.42 -10.38
CA VAL A 80 11.00 -7.33 -10.40
C VAL A 80 11.26 -6.44 -9.20
N GLN A 81 11.60 -5.18 -9.46
CA GLN A 81 11.90 -4.18 -8.45
C GLN A 81 11.25 -2.88 -8.90
N ARG A 82 10.21 -2.43 -8.18
CA ARG A 82 9.54 -1.15 -8.42
C ARG A 82 9.68 -0.28 -7.19
N ARG A 83 10.16 0.93 -7.40
CA ARG A 83 10.26 1.97 -6.38
C ARG A 83 9.25 3.04 -6.68
N TYR A 84 8.44 3.38 -5.70
CA TYR A 84 7.45 4.44 -5.79
C TYR A 84 7.68 5.44 -4.67
N ILE A 85 7.52 6.71 -4.96
CA ILE A 85 7.86 7.79 -4.04
C ILE A 85 6.71 8.78 -3.94
N ASP A 86 6.31 9.08 -2.73
CA ASP A 86 5.29 10.07 -2.39
C ASP A 86 5.88 11.18 -1.52
N PRO A 87 6.41 12.25 -2.11
CA PRO A 87 6.99 13.36 -1.35
C PRO A 87 5.96 14.12 -0.51
N VAL A 88 4.70 14.13 -0.93
CA VAL A 88 3.64 14.88 -0.24
C VAL A 88 3.31 14.27 1.12
N SER A 89 3.32 12.94 1.21
CA SER A 89 3.08 12.23 2.47
C SER A 89 4.34 11.70 3.13
N SER A 90 5.53 12.07 2.62
CA SER A 90 6.83 11.62 3.11
C SER A 90 6.93 10.09 3.20
N GLN A 91 6.58 9.41 2.11
CA GLN A 91 6.59 7.97 2.04
C GLN A 91 7.37 7.48 0.81
N ALA A 92 8.02 6.33 0.98
CA ALA A 92 8.67 5.58 -0.09
C ALA A 92 8.21 4.12 -0.02
N ALA A 93 8.16 3.44 -1.17
CA ALA A 93 7.72 2.06 -1.17
C ALA A 93 8.38 1.25 -2.29
N TYR A 94 8.53 -0.04 -2.00
CA TYR A 94 9.01 -1.07 -2.91
C TYR A 94 7.89 -2.07 -3.19
N TYR A 95 7.75 -2.46 -4.44
CA TYR A 95 6.94 -3.60 -4.87
C TYR A 95 7.76 -4.50 -5.77
N GLY A 96 7.76 -5.79 -5.51
CA GLY A 96 8.50 -6.71 -6.35
C GLY A 96 8.69 -8.08 -5.75
N ILE A 97 9.83 -8.67 -6.13
CA ILE A 97 10.25 -10.00 -5.67
C ILE A 97 11.46 -9.83 -4.79
N VAL A 98 11.51 -10.57 -3.69
CA VAL A 98 12.72 -10.75 -2.87
C VAL A 98 13.09 -12.24 -2.81
N ASP A 99 14.37 -12.50 -2.52
CA ASP A 99 14.88 -13.83 -2.24
C ASP A 99 15.05 -14.01 -0.72
N GLU A 100 14.48 -15.08 -0.19
CA GLU A 100 14.62 -15.49 1.21
C GLU A 100 15.41 -16.81 1.26
N SER A 101 16.73 -16.72 1.10
CA SER A 101 17.66 -17.89 1.11
C SER A 101 17.29 -18.94 0.05
N GLY A 102 17.08 -18.51 -1.20
CA GLY A 102 16.73 -19.35 -2.34
C GLY A 102 15.23 -19.58 -2.52
N LYS A 103 14.37 -18.95 -1.70
CA LYS A 103 12.93 -18.96 -1.83
C LYS A 103 12.42 -17.58 -2.20
N LEU A 104 11.71 -17.48 -3.32
CA LEU A 104 11.17 -16.20 -3.76
C LEU A 104 9.91 -15.83 -2.97
N ALA A 105 9.78 -14.54 -2.64
CA ALA A 105 8.55 -13.97 -2.11
C ALA A 105 8.14 -12.74 -2.91
N ILE A 106 6.83 -12.51 -3.05
CA ILE A 106 6.27 -11.30 -3.67
C ILE A 106 5.90 -10.34 -2.55
N VAL A 107 6.40 -9.11 -2.63
CA VAL A 107 6.33 -8.18 -1.50
C VAL A 107 5.89 -6.77 -1.90
N THR A 108 5.26 -6.10 -0.95
CA THR A 108 5.21 -4.65 -0.82
C THR A 108 5.94 -4.28 0.46
N ALA A 109 6.86 -3.31 0.41
CA ALA A 109 7.42 -2.65 1.58
C ALA A 109 7.11 -1.16 1.49
N ARG A 110 6.45 -0.60 2.51
CA ARG A 110 6.14 0.84 2.61
C ARG A 110 6.87 1.43 3.79
N LEU A 111 7.56 2.54 3.57
CA LEU A 111 8.25 3.32 4.59
C LEU A 111 7.52 4.65 4.82
N ARG A 112 7.41 5.07 6.07
CA ARG A 112 7.12 6.44 6.47
C ARG A 112 8.39 7.09 6.98
N VAL A 113 8.66 8.30 6.48
CA VAL A 113 9.86 9.06 6.81
C VAL A 113 9.47 10.36 7.49
N GLU A 114 10.06 10.65 8.64
CA GLU A 114 9.91 11.91 9.36
C GLU A 114 11.32 12.38 9.73
N ASP A 115 11.63 13.65 9.52
CA ASP A 115 12.94 14.22 9.78
C ASP A 115 14.11 13.39 9.20
N ARG A 116 13.92 12.87 7.97
CA ARG A 116 14.86 12.00 7.25
C ARG A 116 15.16 10.66 7.94
N ALA A 117 14.37 10.26 8.92
CA ALA A 117 14.45 8.96 9.58
C ALA A 117 13.18 8.15 9.35
N ILE A 118 13.32 6.83 9.26
CA ILE A 118 12.20 5.91 9.04
C ILE A 118 11.50 5.70 10.37
N THR A 119 10.25 6.11 10.47
CA THR A 119 9.41 5.90 11.67
C THR A 119 8.56 4.64 11.55
N GLU A 120 8.32 4.17 10.33
CA GLU A 120 7.46 3.01 10.10
C GLU A 120 7.88 2.26 8.85
N ALA A 121 7.93 0.92 8.94
CA ALA A 121 8.02 0.03 7.80
C ALA A 121 6.92 -1.02 7.87
N GLU A 122 6.16 -1.15 6.77
CA GLU A 122 5.11 -2.15 6.64
C GLU A 122 5.40 -3.05 5.45
N TRP A 123 5.48 -4.35 5.72
CA TRP A 123 5.67 -5.36 4.72
C TRP A 123 4.41 -6.20 4.53
N TYR A 124 4.00 -6.40 3.28
CA TYR A 124 3.06 -7.42 2.86
C TYR A 124 3.81 -8.44 2.05
N ILE A 125 3.75 -9.70 2.45
CA ILE A 125 4.62 -10.75 1.94
C ILE A 125 3.77 -11.97 1.59
N ALA A 126 3.81 -12.37 0.32
CA ALA A 126 3.21 -13.60 -0.17
C ALA A 126 4.31 -14.61 -0.51
N ARG A 127 4.26 -15.77 0.12
CA ARG A 127 5.24 -16.85 -0.04
C ARG A 127 4.60 -18.09 -0.67
N ASP A 128 5.43 -18.93 -1.27
CA ASP A 128 5.00 -20.26 -1.67
C ASP A 128 4.52 -21.07 -0.46
N GLY A 129 3.40 -21.76 -0.62
CA GLY A 129 2.81 -22.55 0.45
C GLY A 129 2.05 -21.75 1.51
N ASP A 130 1.96 -20.41 1.42
CA ASP A 130 1.04 -19.65 2.26
C ASP A 130 -0.40 -20.12 2.00
N PRO A 131 -1.25 -20.15 3.04
CA PRO A 131 -2.67 -20.42 2.88
C PRO A 131 -3.33 -19.43 1.91
N GLY A 132 -4.48 -19.80 1.39
CA GLY A 132 -5.23 -19.01 0.43
C GLY A 132 -6.72 -19.32 0.46
N LEU A 133 -7.37 -19.06 -0.65
CA LEU A 133 -8.80 -19.33 -0.78
C LEU A 133 -9.04 -20.82 -1.06
N PRO A 134 -10.04 -21.45 -0.40
CA PRO A 134 -10.39 -22.83 -0.67
C PRO A 134 -10.69 -23.09 -2.16
N GLY A 135 -10.07 -24.13 -2.72
CA GLY A 135 -10.26 -24.50 -4.12
C GLY A 135 -9.46 -23.70 -5.14
N ALA A 136 -8.79 -22.61 -4.75
CA ALA A 136 -7.86 -21.89 -5.63
C ALA A 136 -6.57 -22.73 -5.85
N LYS A 137 -5.94 -22.54 -7.02
CA LYS A 137 -4.69 -23.24 -7.40
C LYS A 137 -3.75 -22.24 -8.11
N PRO A 138 -2.60 -21.89 -7.53
CA PRO A 138 -2.22 -22.14 -6.13
C PRO A 138 -3.17 -21.44 -5.14
N PRO A 139 -3.31 -21.91 -3.91
CA PRO A 139 -4.31 -21.39 -2.96
C PRO A 139 -4.24 -19.88 -2.73
N ASN A 140 -3.05 -19.33 -2.65
CA ASN A 140 -2.78 -17.91 -2.43
C ASN A 140 -2.43 -17.16 -3.73
N SER A 141 -2.65 -17.78 -4.91
CA SER A 141 -2.31 -17.19 -6.22
C SER A 141 -0.82 -16.87 -6.43
N TRP A 142 0.09 -17.35 -5.59
CA TRP A 142 1.53 -17.05 -5.67
C TRP A 142 2.15 -17.56 -6.96
N ASN A 143 2.77 -16.66 -7.73
CA ASN A 143 3.42 -16.99 -9.00
C ASN A 143 4.45 -15.89 -9.39
N PRO A 144 5.71 -15.97 -8.93
CA PRO A 144 6.73 -14.99 -9.23
C PRO A 144 7.16 -14.99 -10.70
N ASP A 145 7.04 -16.11 -11.40
CA ASP A 145 7.38 -16.20 -12.83
C ASP A 145 6.37 -15.40 -13.66
N SER A 146 5.09 -15.50 -13.34
CA SER A 146 4.05 -14.69 -13.97
C SER A 146 4.23 -13.19 -13.67
N LEU A 147 4.62 -12.83 -12.45
CA LEU A 147 4.95 -11.44 -12.12
C LEU A 147 6.17 -10.94 -12.92
N THR A 148 7.17 -11.81 -13.09
CA THR A 148 8.36 -11.47 -13.90
C THR A 148 8.01 -11.30 -15.38
N ALA A 149 7.08 -12.09 -15.90
CA ALA A 149 6.62 -11.98 -17.29
C ALA A 149 5.70 -10.77 -17.53
N THR A 150 4.96 -10.34 -16.49
CA THR A 150 4.00 -9.22 -16.59
C THR A 150 4.15 -8.30 -15.36
N PRO A 151 5.30 -7.62 -15.22
CA PRO A 151 5.54 -6.73 -14.08
C PRO A 151 4.73 -5.43 -14.23
N PRO A 152 4.51 -4.69 -13.14
CA PRO A 152 4.08 -3.30 -13.25
C PRO A 152 5.05 -2.53 -14.13
N PRO A 153 4.57 -1.75 -15.11
CA PRO A 153 5.46 -0.99 -15.98
C PRO A 153 6.24 0.07 -15.20
N GLU A 154 7.44 0.38 -15.65
CA GLU A 154 8.20 1.55 -15.19
C GLU A 154 7.84 2.73 -16.07
N ARG A 155 7.40 3.82 -15.47
CA ARG A 155 7.10 5.04 -16.21
C ARG A 155 7.20 6.28 -15.35
N VAL A 156 7.49 7.38 -16.00
CA VAL A 156 7.31 8.73 -15.48
C VAL A 156 6.33 9.45 -16.42
N LEU A 157 5.19 9.85 -15.90
CA LEU A 157 4.18 10.57 -16.67
C LEU A 157 4.64 12.00 -16.97
N PRO A 158 4.46 12.49 -18.21
CA PRO A 158 4.60 13.92 -18.50
C PRO A 158 3.69 14.74 -17.57
N PRO A 159 4.11 15.93 -17.11
CA PRO A 159 3.32 16.75 -16.17
C PRO A 159 1.86 16.95 -16.59
N ALA A 160 1.59 17.14 -17.88
CA ALA A 160 0.24 17.31 -18.41
C ALA A 160 -0.66 16.06 -18.32
N LYS A 161 -0.08 14.88 -18.02
CA LYS A 161 -0.81 13.61 -17.86
C LYS A 161 -0.95 13.19 -16.39
N ARG A 162 -0.31 13.91 -15.47
CA ARG A 162 -0.42 13.65 -14.04
C ARG A 162 -1.78 14.11 -13.53
N LEU A 163 -2.46 13.25 -12.80
CA LEU A 163 -3.73 13.58 -12.17
C LEU A 163 -3.49 14.21 -10.80
N PRO A 164 -4.36 15.13 -10.35
CA PRO A 164 -4.32 15.62 -8.99
C PRO A 164 -4.46 14.47 -7.97
N ARG A 165 -3.67 14.52 -6.90
CA ARG A 165 -3.68 13.54 -5.79
C ARG A 165 -5.09 13.19 -5.32
N ALA A 166 -5.92 14.19 -5.06
CA ALA A 166 -7.30 13.98 -4.58
C ALA A 166 -8.13 13.14 -5.56
N THR A 167 -7.95 13.35 -6.87
CA THR A 167 -8.60 12.56 -7.91
C THR A 167 -8.15 11.10 -7.88
N MET A 168 -6.85 10.86 -7.75
CA MET A 168 -6.28 9.51 -7.68
C MET A 168 -6.78 8.76 -6.45
N LEU A 169 -6.81 9.41 -5.29
CA LEU A 169 -7.37 8.85 -4.05
C LEU A 169 -8.85 8.49 -4.19
N ALA A 170 -9.65 9.36 -4.81
CA ALA A 170 -11.08 9.11 -5.03
C ALA A 170 -11.32 7.90 -5.97
N ILE A 171 -10.47 7.73 -6.99
CA ILE A 171 -10.54 6.58 -7.90
C ILE A 171 -10.30 5.27 -7.12
N VAL A 172 -9.26 5.21 -6.29
CA VAL A 172 -8.94 4.00 -5.51
C VAL A 172 -10.00 3.72 -4.44
N ASN A 173 -10.49 4.75 -3.76
CA ASN A 173 -11.58 4.56 -2.80
C ASN A 173 -12.85 4.01 -3.46
N SER A 174 -13.16 4.43 -4.70
CA SER A 174 -14.31 3.87 -5.44
C SER A 174 -14.19 2.36 -5.66
N TYR A 175 -12.97 1.83 -5.80
CA TYR A 175 -12.74 0.39 -5.92
C TYR A 175 -13.10 -0.35 -4.62
N PHE A 176 -12.63 0.15 -3.48
CA PHE A 176 -12.95 -0.44 -2.19
C PHE A 176 -14.42 -0.28 -1.80
N ASP A 177 -15.04 0.82 -2.23
CA ASP A 177 -16.50 1.02 -2.08
C ASP A 177 -17.28 0.02 -2.92
N GLY A 178 -16.86 -0.22 -4.16
CA GLY A 178 -17.45 -1.21 -5.04
C GLY A 178 -17.36 -2.63 -4.48
N ILE A 179 -16.23 -3.01 -3.91
CA ILE A 179 -16.09 -4.32 -3.24
C ILE A 179 -17.04 -4.40 -2.03
N THR A 180 -17.11 -3.36 -1.20
CA THR A 180 -17.93 -3.35 0.01
C THR A 180 -19.43 -3.36 -0.30
N SER A 181 -19.86 -2.62 -1.32
CA SER A 181 -21.24 -2.59 -1.79
C SER A 181 -21.61 -3.75 -2.72
N HIS A 182 -20.63 -4.54 -3.16
CA HIS A 182 -20.79 -5.58 -4.18
C HIS A 182 -21.28 -5.05 -5.53
N ASP A 183 -20.95 -3.80 -5.83
CA ASP A 183 -21.34 -3.10 -7.05
C ASP A 183 -20.11 -2.56 -7.79
N GLY A 184 -19.73 -3.22 -8.88
CA GLY A 184 -18.63 -2.78 -9.74
C GLY A 184 -18.93 -1.51 -10.55
N THR A 185 -20.20 -1.10 -10.66
CA THR A 185 -20.59 0.07 -11.47
C THR A 185 -20.15 1.40 -10.87
N VAL A 186 -19.91 1.43 -9.55
CA VAL A 186 -19.43 2.63 -8.85
C VAL A 186 -17.91 2.86 -9.04
N VAL A 187 -17.21 1.89 -9.62
CA VAL A 187 -15.76 1.90 -9.75
C VAL A 187 -15.30 2.60 -11.02
N ARG A 188 -14.35 3.50 -10.88
CA ARG A 188 -13.71 4.16 -12.03
C ARG A 188 -12.59 3.28 -12.60
N ALA A 189 -12.97 2.27 -13.39
CA ALA A 189 -12.03 1.37 -14.06
C ALA A 189 -12.19 1.42 -15.58
N HIS A 190 -11.09 1.10 -16.30
CA HIS A 190 -11.17 0.85 -17.73
C HIS A 190 -11.87 -0.48 -18.00
N PRO A 191 -12.68 -0.62 -19.06
CA PRO A 191 -13.12 -1.91 -19.55
C PRO A 191 -11.90 -2.83 -19.77
N GLY A 192 -11.97 -4.07 -19.27
CA GLY A 192 -10.88 -5.04 -19.37
C GLY A 192 -9.66 -4.70 -18.49
N CYS A 193 -9.84 -3.93 -17.42
CA CYS A 193 -8.77 -3.73 -16.45
C CYS A 193 -8.39 -5.08 -15.81
N ASN A 194 -7.08 -5.29 -15.56
CA ASN A 194 -6.58 -6.55 -15.04
C ASN A 194 -6.20 -6.43 -13.57
N ARG A 195 -6.40 -7.52 -12.82
CA ARG A 195 -5.91 -7.69 -11.46
C ARG A 195 -4.97 -8.88 -11.38
N TYR A 196 -3.81 -8.62 -10.79
CA TYR A 196 -2.78 -9.62 -10.51
C TYR A 196 -2.65 -9.78 -9.01
N GLU A 197 -2.95 -10.98 -8.52
CA GLU A 197 -2.84 -11.32 -7.11
C GLU A 197 -1.62 -12.21 -6.91
N ASN A 198 -0.70 -11.76 -6.06
CA ASN A 198 0.54 -12.49 -5.78
C ASN A 198 1.22 -13.04 -7.05
N GLY A 199 1.24 -12.22 -8.11
CA GLY A 199 1.81 -12.54 -9.41
C GLY A 199 0.86 -13.17 -10.41
N THR A 200 -0.19 -13.85 -9.98
CA THR A 200 -1.15 -14.50 -10.89
C THR A 200 -2.21 -13.50 -11.37
N ARG A 201 -2.42 -13.43 -12.68
CA ARG A 201 -3.60 -12.72 -13.22
C ARG A 201 -4.86 -13.46 -12.82
N VAL A 202 -5.75 -12.79 -12.07
CA VAL A 202 -6.99 -13.40 -11.55
C VAL A 202 -8.25 -12.95 -12.29
N THR A 203 -8.13 -12.06 -13.27
CA THR A 203 -9.21 -11.58 -14.14
C THR A 203 -9.15 -12.18 -15.53
N GLY A 204 -10.29 -12.26 -16.25
CA GLY A 204 -10.37 -12.73 -17.62
C GLY A 204 -9.92 -14.17 -17.83
N ARG A 205 -10.09 -15.03 -16.82
CA ARG A 205 -9.74 -16.46 -16.88
C ARG A 205 -10.79 -17.32 -16.22
N ARG A 206 -10.91 -18.58 -16.64
CA ARG A 206 -11.81 -19.55 -16.02
C ARG A 206 -11.43 -19.75 -14.53
N GLY A 207 -12.41 -19.64 -13.64
CA GLY A 207 -12.20 -19.74 -12.20
C GLY A 207 -11.51 -18.50 -11.57
N GLY A 208 -11.42 -17.40 -12.31
CA GLY A 208 -10.98 -16.11 -11.79
C GLY A 208 -12.07 -15.33 -11.08
N VAL A 209 -11.74 -14.12 -10.64
CA VAL A 209 -12.66 -13.26 -9.88
C VAL A 209 -13.68 -12.51 -10.76
N GLY A 210 -13.58 -12.59 -12.08
CA GLY A 210 -14.44 -11.94 -13.07
C GLY A 210 -13.70 -11.72 -14.38
N ASP A 211 -14.39 -11.15 -15.38
CA ASP A 211 -13.79 -10.86 -16.69
C ASP A 211 -12.78 -9.70 -16.63
N ASP A 212 -13.03 -8.74 -15.76
CA ASP A 212 -12.15 -7.61 -15.45
C ASP A 212 -12.08 -7.36 -13.93
N CYS A 213 -11.40 -6.28 -13.52
CA CYS A 213 -11.11 -6.03 -12.11
C CYS A 213 -12.34 -5.63 -11.27
N VAL A 214 -13.53 -5.47 -11.85
CA VAL A 214 -14.75 -5.05 -11.15
C VAL A 214 -15.94 -5.98 -11.36
N SER A 215 -15.95 -6.80 -12.39
CA SER A 215 -17.13 -7.59 -12.80
C SER A 215 -17.51 -8.73 -11.85
N GLY A 216 -16.59 -9.15 -10.97
CA GLY A 216 -16.81 -10.25 -10.02
C GLY A 216 -17.36 -9.83 -8.66
N PHE A 217 -17.55 -8.55 -8.38
CA PHE A 217 -17.83 -8.05 -7.03
C PHE A 217 -19.12 -8.59 -6.41
N ALA A 218 -20.17 -8.80 -7.21
CA ALA A 218 -21.44 -9.35 -6.75
C ALA A 218 -21.29 -10.72 -6.05
N ASN A 219 -20.24 -11.49 -6.36
CA ASN A 219 -20.02 -12.83 -5.86
C ASN A 219 -19.03 -12.90 -4.67
N PHE A 220 -18.53 -11.77 -4.21
CA PHE A 220 -17.54 -11.76 -3.13
C PHE A 220 -18.18 -12.09 -1.78
N ASN A 221 -17.57 -13.02 -1.05
CA ASN A 221 -17.96 -13.34 0.33
C ASN A 221 -17.28 -12.38 1.32
N LEU A 222 -17.52 -11.08 1.12
CA LEU A 222 -16.96 -9.99 1.93
C LEU A 222 -18.10 -9.18 2.56
N ALA A 223 -17.87 -8.71 3.78
CA ALA A 223 -18.75 -7.78 4.46
C ALA A 223 -18.25 -6.34 4.33
N ASN A 224 -16.92 -6.15 4.30
CA ASN A 224 -16.31 -4.83 4.26
C ASN A 224 -14.85 -4.90 3.80
N VAL A 225 -14.37 -3.82 3.21
CA VAL A 225 -12.96 -3.49 3.04
C VAL A 225 -12.61 -2.45 4.09
N ALA A 226 -12.00 -2.88 5.17
CA ALA A 226 -11.82 -2.12 6.39
C ALA A 226 -10.36 -1.72 6.65
N GLY A 227 -10.13 -0.79 7.59
CA GLY A 227 -8.78 -0.31 7.91
C GLY A 227 -8.07 0.28 6.70
N ARG A 228 -8.81 0.95 5.82
CA ARG A 228 -8.29 1.51 4.56
C ARG A 228 -7.24 2.56 4.83
N ARG A 229 -6.08 2.38 4.23
CA ARG A 229 -4.99 3.34 4.22
C ARG A 229 -4.60 3.62 2.78
N VAL A 230 -5.29 4.61 2.19
CA VAL A 230 -5.13 5.05 0.81
C VAL A 230 -4.50 6.45 0.87
N GLY A 231 -3.26 6.51 1.34
CA GLY A 231 -2.56 7.78 1.56
C GLY A 231 -1.26 7.92 0.79
N PHE A 232 -0.81 6.87 0.13
CA PHE A 232 0.40 6.88 -0.68
C PHE A 232 0.05 7.10 -2.16
N VAL A 233 0.57 8.16 -2.77
CA VAL A 233 0.34 8.49 -4.18
C VAL A 233 1.64 8.92 -4.83
N ASP A 234 2.10 8.15 -5.80
CA ASP A 234 3.16 8.59 -6.72
C ASP A 234 2.52 9.22 -7.97
N GLU A 235 2.37 10.55 -7.95
CA GLU A 235 1.76 11.30 -9.05
C GLU A 235 2.59 11.20 -10.35
N GLU A 236 3.91 11.05 -10.23
CA GLU A 236 4.80 10.93 -11.40
C GLU A 236 4.64 9.57 -12.08
N ALA A 237 4.51 8.51 -11.32
CA ALA A 237 4.24 7.19 -11.85
C ALA A 237 2.76 6.99 -12.25
N GLY A 238 1.85 7.80 -11.71
CA GLY A 238 0.41 7.62 -11.84
C GLY A 238 -0.09 6.40 -11.06
N VAL A 239 0.44 6.19 -9.85
CA VAL A 239 0.22 4.99 -9.03
C VAL A 239 -0.25 5.35 -7.63
N VAL A 240 -1.17 4.57 -7.09
CA VAL A 240 -1.64 4.67 -5.70
C VAL A 240 -1.46 3.33 -5.01
N LEU A 241 -0.95 3.34 -3.79
CA LEU A 241 -0.97 2.19 -2.91
C LEU A 241 -2.19 2.28 -1.98
N GLY A 242 -3.05 1.27 -2.06
CA GLY A 242 -4.11 1.03 -1.11
C GLY A 242 -3.77 -0.19 -0.24
N MET A 243 -3.84 -0.01 1.07
CA MET A 243 -3.70 -1.11 2.04
C MET A 243 -4.98 -1.21 2.84
N ALA A 244 -5.43 -2.44 3.08
CA ALA A 244 -6.68 -2.67 3.80
C ALA A 244 -6.76 -4.11 4.34
N VAL A 245 -7.88 -4.40 4.99
CA VAL A 245 -8.23 -5.73 5.50
C VAL A 245 -9.57 -6.14 4.94
N PHE A 246 -9.66 -7.32 4.34
CA PHE A 246 -10.92 -7.93 3.96
C PHE A 246 -11.60 -8.55 5.16
N ILE A 247 -12.75 -8.00 5.53
CA ILE A 247 -13.63 -8.56 6.55
C ILE A 247 -14.63 -9.48 5.85
N ARG A 248 -14.63 -10.75 6.26
CA ARG A 248 -15.51 -11.76 5.69
C ARG A 248 -16.91 -11.68 6.29
N ARG A 249 -17.90 -12.20 5.58
CA ARG A 249 -19.25 -12.39 6.10
C ARG A 249 -19.25 -13.42 7.21
N ALA A 250 -20.22 -13.32 8.12
CA ALA A 250 -20.40 -14.30 9.20
C ALA A 250 -20.49 -15.72 8.65
N GLY A 251 -19.85 -16.68 9.32
CA GLY A 251 -19.79 -18.08 8.89
C GLY A 251 -18.77 -18.39 7.79
N SER A 252 -18.00 -17.42 7.30
CA SER A 252 -16.93 -17.70 6.34
C SER A 252 -15.86 -18.60 6.98
N PRO A 253 -15.43 -19.69 6.32
CA PRO A 253 -14.31 -20.49 6.79
C PRO A 253 -12.95 -19.80 6.57
N VAL A 254 -12.92 -18.74 5.77
CA VAL A 254 -11.72 -17.96 5.49
C VAL A 254 -11.64 -16.80 6.48
N PRO A 255 -10.56 -16.67 7.26
CA PRO A 255 -10.38 -15.56 8.17
C PRO A 255 -10.19 -14.24 7.39
N ARG A 256 -10.26 -13.12 8.11
CA ARG A 256 -9.87 -11.81 7.55
C ARG A 256 -8.42 -11.87 7.08
N ASN A 257 -8.14 -11.20 5.97
CA ASN A 257 -6.80 -11.12 5.42
C ASN A 257 -6.41 -9.68 5.10
N ALA A 258 -5.14 -9.39 5.29
CA ALA A 258 -4.55 -8.09 4.98
C ALA A 258 -3.92 -8.12 3.59
N PHE A 259 -3.92 -6.97 2.94
CA PHE A 259 -3.36 -6.83 1.60
C PHE A 259 -2.84 -5.43 1.33
N SER A 260 -1.99 -5.35 0.32
CA SER A 260 -1.56 -4.14 -0.36
C SER A 260 -1.92 -4.24 -1.84
N GLU A 261 -2.50 -3.21 -2.39
CA GLU A 261 -2.88 -3.12 -3.81
C GLU A 261 -2.27 -1.88 -4.45
N TRP A 262 -1.55 -2.08 -5.54
CA TRP A 262 -0.96 -1.06 -6.39
C TRP A 262 -1.87 -0.78 -7.56
N PHE A 263 -2.52 0.38 -7.53
CA PHE A 263 -3.46 0.82 -8.55
C PHE A 263 -2.74 1.65 -9.60
N TRP A 264 -2.73 1.15 -10.80
CA TRP A 264 -2.22 1.86 -11.96
C TRP A 264 -3.34 2.66 -12.58
N ILE A 265 -3.19 3.99 -12.59
CA ILE A 265 -4.23 4.90 -13.07
C ILE A 265 -3.81 5.51 -14.40
N GLU A 266 -4.72 5.48 -15.34
CA GLU A 266 -4.57 6.00 -16.70
C GLU A 266 -5.86 6.70 -17.11
N ASP A 267 -5.76 7.91 -17.67
CA ASP A 267 -6.92 8.71 -18.14
C ASP A 267 -8.08 8.76 -17.11
N GLY A 268 -7.77 8.90 -15.83
CA GLY A 268 -8.75 9.01 -14.75
C GLY A 268 -9.44 7.71 -14.34
N LYS A 269 -8.90 6.54 -14.72
CA LYS A 269 -9.46 5.23 -14.43
C LYS A 269 -8.38 4.22 -14.04
N ILE A 270 -8.76 3.21 -13.28
CA ILE A 270 -7.89 2.08 -12.95
C ILE A 270 -7.63 1.26 -14.21
N ARG A 271 -6.37 1.11 -14.60
CA ARG A 271 -5.95 0.31 -15.75
C ARG A 271 -5.59 -1.11 -15.37
N ASN A 272 -4.81 -1.25 -14.29
CA ASN A 272 -4.39 -2.52 -13.73
C ASN A 272 -4.21 -2.41 -12.21
N ILE A 273 -4.23 -3.55 -11.54
CA ILE A 273 -3.98 -3.68 -10.11
C ILE A 273 -2.99 -4.81 -9.90
N TRP A 274 -1.92 -4.58 -9.13
CA TRP A 274 -1.01 -5.62 -8.64
C TRP A 274 -1.08 -5.68 -7.13
N THR A 275 -1.10 -6.89 -6.57
CA THR A 275 -1.24 -7.04 -5.12
C THR A 275 -0.14 -7.90 -4.52
N ALA A 276 0.22 -7.61 -3.26
CA ALA A 276 0.77 -8.56 -2.32
C ALA A 276 -0.29 -8.79 -1.23
N MET A 277 -0.82 -10.01 -1.18
CA MET A 277 -1.93 -10.38 -0.33
C MET A 277 -1.55 -11.56 0.56
N TYR A 278 -1.76 -11.38 1.86
CA TYR A 278 -1.51 -12.41 2.85
C TYR A 278 -2.82 -13.03 3.33
N TYR A 279 -2.88 -14.35 3.28
CA TYR A 279 -3.97 -15.16 3.81
C TYR A 279 -3.47 -15.90 5.05
N PRO A 280 -3.93 -15.58 6.27
CA PRO A 280 -3.51 -16.31 7.45
C PRO A 280 -4.13 -17.71 7.46
N GLY A 281 -3.32 -18.71 7.87
CA GLY A 281 -3.83 -20.05 8.18
C GLY A 281 -4.46 -20.09 9.57
N PRO A 282 -5.13 -21.19 9.93
CA PRO A 282 -5.79 -21.34 11.23
C PRO A 282 -4.80 -21.25 12.41
N GLU A 283 -3.56 -21.66 12.18
CA GLU A 283 -2.50 -21.67 13.19
C GLU A 283 -1.70 -20.35 13.27
N ARG A 284 -1.99 -19.38 12.39
CA ARG A 284 -1.23 -18.14 12.32
C ARG A 284 -2.01 -16.96 12.89
N PRO A 285 -1.32 -15.96 13.46
CA PRO A 285 -1.98 -14.75 13.91
C PRO A 285 -2.80 -14.09 12.82
N VAL A 286 -3.99 -13.65 13.14
CA VAL A 286 -4.83 -12.87 12.23
C VAL A 286 -4.28 -11.46 12.14
N PRO A 287 -4.25 -10.83 10.95
CA PRO A 287 -3.83 -9.44 10.80
C PRO A 287 -4.51 -8.51 11.80
N ASN A 288 -3.73 -7.72 12.53
CA ASN A 288 -4.21 -6.83 13.59
C ASN A 288 -3.67 -5.40 13.50
N TRP A 289 -3.14 -5.01 12.33
CA TRP A 289 -2.66 -3.66 12.10
C TRP A 289 -3.41 -2.98 10.92
N PRO A 290 -3.86 -1.72 11.07
CA PRO A 290 -3.87 -1.00 12.34
C PRO A 290 -4.66 -1.78 13.40
N PRO A 291 -4.30 -1.68 14.70
CA PRO A 291 -5.02 -2.37 15.77
C PRO A 291 -6.49 -1.97 15.76
N PHE A 292 -7.36 -2.95 15.92
CA PHE A 292 -8.81 -2.72 16.01
C PHE A 292 -9.49 -3.86 16.76
N GLU A 293 -10.60 -3.54 17.40
CA GLU A 293 -11.52 -4.48 18.01
C GLU A 293 -12.88 -4.36 17.33
N GLY A 294 -13.54 -5.49 17.09
CA GLY A 294 -14.89 -5.52 16.51
C GLY A 294 -14.97 -5.24 15.01
N ASN A 295 -16.08 -4.67 14.59
CA ASN A 295 -16.34 -4.34 13.18
C ASN A 295 -15.84 -2.94 12.84
N PHE A 296 -15.21 -2.81 11.67
CA PHE A 296 -14.86 -1.51 11.14
C PHE A 296 -16.12 -0.75 10.69
N PRO A 297 -16.18 0.57 10.93
CA PRO A 297 -17.25 1.37 10.34
C PRO A 297 -17.15 1.35 8.82
N LEU A 298 -18.29 1.32 8.16
CA LEU A 298 -18.36 1.50 6.70
C LEU A 298 -18.03 2.94 6.34
N PRO A 299 -17.40 3.18 5.19
CA PRO A 299 -17.28 4.52 4.63
C PRO A 299 -18.65 5.19 4.48
N ALA A 300 -18.71 6.50 4.65
CA ALA A 300 -19.95 7.24 4.49
C ALA A 300 -20.52 7.04 3.08
N GLY A 301 -21.83 6.73 3.02
CA GLY A 301 -22.54 6.51 1.75
C GLY A 301 -22.40 5.11 1.15
N VAL A 302 -21.63 4.23 1.77
CA VAL A 302 -21.51 2.83 1.32
C VAL A 302 -22.54 1.97 2.04
N ILE A 303 -23.38 1.30 1.26
CA ILE A 303 -24.40 0.36 1.76
C ILE A 303 -23.84 -1.05 1.53
N PRO A 304 -23.60 -1.85 2.60
CA PRO A 304 -23.10 -3.21 2.42
C PRO A 304 -24.16 -4.06 1.72
N ALA A 305 -23.69 -4.95 0.85
CA ALA A 305 -24.59 -5.94 0.24
C ALA A 305 -25.23 -6.81 1.34
N PRO A 306 -26.49 -7.22 1.19
CA PRO A 306 -27.16 -8.10 2.12
C PRO A 306 -26.41 -9.43 2.22
N ALA A 307 -26.47 -10.08 3.39
CA ALA A 307 -25.91 -11.42 3.52
C ALA A 307 -26.59 -12.37 2.53
N PRO A 308 -25.87 -13.36 1.94
CA PRO A 308 -26.48 -14.38 1.15
C PRO A 308 -27.58 -15.06 1.96
N GLN A 309 -28.78 -15.21 1.36
CA GLN A 309 -29.82 -16.02 1.98
C GLN A 309 -29.32 -17.47 2.02
N ALA A 310 -29.41 -18.11 3.19
CA ALA A 310 -29.14 -19.54 3.30
C ALA A 310 -30.13 -20.25 2.36
N GLN A 311 -29.61 -20.98 1.39
CA GLN A 311 -30.36 -21.90 0.52
C GLN A 311 -30.61 -23.20 1.25
#